data_d566af645bc3942b9fa4fbe6c70d146a
#
_entry.id   d566af645bc3942b9fa4fbe6c70d146a
#
_cell.length_a   1.000
_cell.length_b   1.000
_cell.length_c   1.000
_cell.angle_alpha   90.00
_cell.angle_beta   90.00
_cell.angle_gamma   90.00
#
_symmetry.space_group_name_H-M   'P 1'
#
loop_
_entity.id
_entity.type
_entity.pdbx_description
1 polymer ?
#
loop_
_entity_poly.entity_id
_entity_poly.type
_entity_poly.pdbx_seq_one_letter_code
_entity_poly.pdbx_strand_id
1 'polypeptide(L)'
;QHCDAAELRFVIDQGAAGVVAPYIETLEQVNVLCDAARRRPLQGEALRRFAGESGGDRPELRSYIHQRTADTLLLLNIESEPAIDRIDELVSVEGVDGVLIGPHDLSCNLGIPEAYDHDRFSEALREVVAATQRHGRVAAMHFMGCGGLELAMAWRELGFTTWVQHADVYFAARGVADEIGRLRGEAGASVNVVI
;
A
#
# COMPACT_ATOMS: atom_id res chain seq x y z
N GLN A 1 7.55 11.55 3.62
CA GLN A 1 6.17 12.09 3.53
C GLN A 1 5.32 11.24 4.47
N HIS A 2 4.77 11.84 5.51
CA HIS A 2 3.91 11.12 6.45
C HIS A 2 2.45 11.38 6.06
N CYS A 3 1.67 10.31 5.86
CA CYS A 3 0.23 10.43 5.70
C CYS A 3 -0.39 10.66 7.08
N ASP A 4 -1.01 11.81 7.29
CA ASP A 4 -1.75 12.07 8.51
C ASP A 4 -3.26 11.79 8.34
N ALA A 5 -3.96 11.73 9.47
CA ALA A 5 -5.40 11.45 9.49
C ALA A 5 -6.25 12.51 8.77
N ALA A 6 -5.81 13.76 8.71
CA ALA A 6 -6.52 14.84 8.05
C ALA A 6 -6.38 14.72 6.53
N GLU A 7 -5.16 14.44 6.05
CA GLU A 7 -4.89 14.20 4.63
C GLU A 7 -5.66 12.98 4.13
N LEU A 8 -5.64 11.86 4.88
CA LEU A 8 -6.39 10.66 4.54
C LEU A 8 -7.89 10.95 4.40
N ARG A 9 -8.48 11.64 5.38
CA ARG A 9 -9.91 12.02 5.33
C ARG A 9 -10.21 12.91 4.14
N PHE A 10 -9.36 13.91 3.88
CA PHE A 10 -9.53 14.80 2.74
C PHE A 10 -9.62 14.02 1.43
N VAL A 11 -8.67 13.12 1.18
CA VAL A 11 -8.62 12.31 -0.05
C VAL A 11 -9.87 11.44 -0.20
N ILE A 12 -10.31 10.78 0.87
CA ILE A 12 -11.52 9.95 0.84
C ILE A 12 -12.78 10.82 0.63
N ASP A 13 -12.85 11.98 1.27
CA ASP A 13 -14.00 12.90 1.11
C ASP A 13 -14.07 13.50 -0.31
N GLN A 14 -12.96 13.54 -1.05
CA GLN A 14 -12.94 13.85 -2.48
C GLN A 14 -13.38 12.68 -3.38
N GLY A 15 -13.75 11.54 -2.82
CA GLY A 15 -14.30 10.40 -3.56
C GLY A 15 -13.30 9.27 -3.86
N ALA A 16 -12.12 9.27 -3.25
CA ALA A 16 -11.21 8.13 -3.35
C ALA A 16 -11.84 6.88 -2.71
N ALA A 17 -11.75 5.74 -3.40
CA ALA A 17 -12.23 4.46 -2.87
C ALA A 17 -11.33 3.88 -1.77
N GLY A 18 -10.12 4.42 -1.60
CA GLY A 18 -9.19 4.00 -0.58
C GLY A 18 -7.89 4.79 -0.60
N VAL A 19 -7.01 4.45 0.31
CA VAL A 19 -5.72 5.12 0.48
C VAL A 19 -4.62 4.07 0.68
N VAL A 20 -3.46 4.34 0.09
CA VAL A 20 -2.19 3.70 0.42
C VAL A 20 -1.43 4.66 1.33
N ALA A 21 -1.20 4.27 2.57
CA ALA A 21 -0.52 5.10 3.56
C ALA A 21 1.00 4.83 3.53
N PRO A 22 1.84 5.81 3.15
CA PRO A 22 3.27 5.61 3.00
C PRO A 22 4.01 5.53 4.34
N TYR A 23 5.13 4.83 4.36
CA TYR A 23 6.09 4.78 5.48
C TYR A 23 5.47 4.47 6.84
N ILE A 24 4.71 3.38 6.91
CA ILE A 24 4.09 2.94 8.16
C ILE A 24 5.03 1.99 8.90
N GLU A 25 5.39 2.36 10.12
CA GLU A 25 6.35 1.61 10.95
C GLU A 25 5.83 1.31 12.36
N THR A 26 4.73 1.93 12.79
CA THR A 26 4.24 1.82 14.17
C THR A 26 2.75 1.55 14.28
N LEU A 27 2.35 0.83 15.34
CA LEU A 27 0.94 0.61 15.66
C LEU A 27 0.17 1.91 15.89
N GLU A 28 0.83 2.94 16.44
CA GLU A 28 0.19 4.23 16.66
C GLU A 28 -0.22 4.87 15.33
N GLN A 29 0.68 4.86 14.33
CA GLN A 29 0.36 5.33 12.97
C GLN A 29 -0.84 4.56 12.39
N VAL A 30 -0.82 3.22 12.46
CA VAL A 30 -1.89 2.38 11.94
C VAL A 30 -3.22 2.69 12.61
N ASN A 31 -3.25 2.79 13.96
CA ASN A 31 -4.48 3.08 14.70
C ASN A 31 -5.07 4.43 14.32
N VAL A 32 -4.23 5.47 14.20
CA VAL A 32 -4.66 6.82 13.79
C VAL A 32 -5.29 6.79 12.39
N LEU A 33 -4.70 6.06 11.46
CA LEU A 33 -5.20 5.94 10.09
C LEU A 33 -6.47 5.08 10.00
N CYS A 34 -6.55 3.99 10.76
CA CYS A 34 -7.77 3.19 10.88
C CYS A 34 -8.93 4.02 11.45
N ASP A 35 -8.68 4.82 12.48
CA ASP A 35 -9.69 5.73 13.02
C ASP A 35 -10.18 6.73 11.97
N ALA A 36 -9.26 7.29 11.20
CA ALA A 36 -9.58 8.21 10.14
C ALA A 36 -10.36 7.56 8.98
N ALA A 37 -10.03 6.32 8.61
CA ALA A 37 -10.68 5.60 7.52
C ALA A 37 -12.02 5.00 7.92
N ARG A 38 -12.10 4.34 9.12
CA ARG A 38 -13.20 3.46 9.53
C ARG A 38 -14.24 4.10 10.44
N ARG A 39 -13.90 5.20 11.12
CA ARG A 39 -14.79 5.83 12.10
C ARG A 39 -15.33 7.19 11.67
N ARG A 40 -15.25 7.49 10.39
CA ARG A 40 -15.86 8.72 9.82
C ARG A 40 -17.38 8.69 9.99
N PRO A 41 -18.02 9.81 10.33
CA PRO A 41 -17.50 11.18 10.41
C PRO A 41 -16.99 11.58 11.80
N LEU A 42 -16.81 10.65 12.73
CA LEU A 42 -16.43 10.98 14.11
C LEU A 42 -15.03 11.62 14.18
N GLN A 43 -14.92 12.62 15.05
CA GLN A 43 -13.67 13.33 15.33
C GLN A 43 -13.63 13.76 16.81
N GLY A 44 -12.43 14.13 17.27
CA GLY A 44 -12.22 14.67 18.61
C GLY A 44 -12.72 13.75 19.73
N GLU A 45 -13.45 14.32 20.67
CA GLU A 45 -13.97 13.57 21.83
C GLU A 45 -14.98 12.48 21.44
N ALA A 46 -15.81 12.72 20.44
CA ALA A 46 -16.76 11.70 19.95
C ALA A 46 -16.05 10.45 19.41
N LEU A 47 -14.94 10.63 18.68
CA LEU A 47 -14.12 9.56 18.20
C LEU A 47 -13.45 8.79 19.36
N ARG A 48 -12.86 9.51 20.33
CA ARG A 48 -12.23 8.89 21.50
C ARG A 48 -13.20 8.03 22.31
N ARG A 49 -14.40 8.54 22.57
CA ARG A 49 -15.45 7.76 23.27
C ARG A 49 -15.86 6.53 22.48
N PHE A 50 -16.09 6.68 21.20
CA PHE A 50 -16.47 5.57 20.33
C PHE A 50 -15.39 4.49 20.26
N ALA A 51 -14.11 4.86 20.19
CA ALA A 51 -12.96 3.96 20.18
C ALA A 51 -12.76 3.25 21.53
N GLY A 52 -12.91 3.97 22.65
CA GLY A 52 -12.67 3.45 24.01
C GLY A 52 -13.73 2.49 24.52
N GLU A 53 -14.97 2.62 24.06
CA GLU A 53 -16.12 1.83 24.54
C GLU A 53 -16.51 0.69 23.60
N SER A 54 -15.59 0.22 22.73
CA SER A 54 -15.91 -0.75 21.66
C SER A 54 -17.12 -0.33 20.79
N GLY A 55 -17.22 0.97 20.55
CA GLY A 55 -18.32 1.60 19.82
C GLY A 55 -19.48 2.03 20.72
N GLY A 56 -19.35 1.92 22.05
CA GLY A 56 -20.38 2.27 23.00
C GLY A 56 -21.70 1.53 22.81
N ASP A 57 -22.66 1.83 23.66
CA ASP A 57 -24.02 1.28 23.59
C ASP A 57 -24.88 2.01 22.52
N ARG A 58 -24.32 2.14 21.27
CA ARG A 58 -24.95 2.88 20.15
C ARG A 58 -24.95 2.06 18.86
N PRO A 59 -25.75 0.99 18.78
CA PRO A 59 -25.76 0.08 17.64
C PRO A 59 -26.11 0.77 16.30
N GLU A 60 -26.99 1.77 16.33
CA GLU A 60 -27.38 2.53 15.13
C GLU A 60 -26.21 3.36 14.58
N LEU A 61 -25.46 4.04 15.45
CA LEU A 61 -24.27 4.79 15.04
C LEU A 61 -23.18 3.85 14.47
N ARG A 62 -22.99 2.71 15.11
CA ARG A 62 -22.04 1.68 14.63
C ARG A 62 -22.44 1.19 13.24
N SER A 63 -23.69 0.83 13.04
CA SER A 63 -24.24 0.40 11.75
C SER A 63 -24.09 1.47 10.68
N TYR A 64 -24.41 2.70 11.00
CA TYR A 64 -24.25 3.84 10.08
C TYR A 64 -22.78 4.04 9.66
N ILE A 65 -21.86 4.03 10.62
CA ILE A 65 -20.41 4.17 10.35
C ILE A 65 -19.93 3.02 9.47
N HIS A 66 -20.27 1.80 9.83
CA HIS A 66 -19.87 0.61 9.07
C HIS A 66 -20.35 0.68 7.61
N GLN A 67 -21.63 0.99 7.39
CA GLN A 67 -22.18 1.12 6.03
C GLN A 67 -21.48 2.21 5.22
N ARG A 68 -21.11 3.32 5.88
CA ARG A 68 -20.46 4.46 5.20
C ARG A 68 -18.98 4.18 4.85
N THR A 69 -18.33 3.28 5.55
CA THR A 69 -16.89 3.05 5.41
C THR A 69 -16.54 1.65 4.91
N ALA A 70 -17.53 0.79 4.69
CA ALA A 70 -17.34 -0.61 4.26
C ALA A 70 -16.53 -0.73 2.95
N ASP A 71 -16.79 0.17 2.00
CA ASP A 71 -16.13 0.17 0.68
C ASP A 71 -14.83 0.99 0.65
N THR A 72 -14.38 1.54 1.79
CA THR A 72 -13.14 2.29 1.85
C THR A 72 -11.96 1.35 2.07
N LEU A 73 -10.93 1.38 1.22
CA LEU A 73 -9.73 0.58 1.36
C LEU A 73 -8.63 1.34 2.11
N LEU A 74 -7.93 0.66 3.03
CA LEU A 74 -6.72 1.14 3.67
C LEU A 74 -5.60 0.11 3.50
N LEU A 75 -4.61 0.45 2.68
CA LEU A 75 -3.39 -0.32 2.51
C LEU A 75 -2.22 0.40 3.20
N LEU A 76 -1.39 -0.35 3.90
CA LEU A 76 -0.16 0.15 4.50
C LEU A 76 0.99 -0.04 3.50
N ASN A 77 1.73 1.01 3.19
CA ASN A 77 2.91 0.88 2.34
C ASN A 77 4.10 0.48 3.21
N ILE A 78 4.62 -0.72 2.97
CA ILE A 78 5.72 -1.33 3.71
C ILE A 78 6.99 -1.14 2.92
N GLU A 79 7.86 -0.27 3.41
CA GLU A 79 9.02 0.26 2.68
C GLU A 79 10.30 0.28 3.52
N SER A 80 10.25 -0.22 4.77
CA SER A 80 11.39 -0.14 5.70
C SER A 80 11.58 -1.41 6.51
N GLU A 81 12.80 -1.64 7.00
CA GLU A 81 13.14 -2.77 7.86
C GLU A 81 12.34 -2.77 9.17
N PRO A 82 12.17 -1.63 9.90
CA PRO A 82 11.30 -1.60 11.08
C PRO A 82 9.85 -1.99 10.81
N ALA A 83 9.34 -1.73 9.60
CA ALA A 83 8.00 -2.15 9.21
C ALA A 83 7.92 -3.67 8.98
N ILE A 84 8.96 -4.27 8.40
CA ILE A 84 9.06 -5.74 8.25
C ILE A 84 9.11 -6.41 9.63
N ASP A 85 9.97 -5.96 10.54
CA ASP A 85 10.12 -6.52 11.89
C ASP A 85 8.80 -6.55 12.68
N ARG A 86 7.86 -5.66 12.33
CA ARG A 86 6.57 -5.50 13.00
C ARG A 86 5.37 -5.86 12.13
N ILE A 87 5.60 -6.45 10.98
CA ILE A 87 4.56 -6.64 9.96
C ILE A 87 3.34 -7.37 10.52
N ASP A 88 3.54 -8.39 11.35
CA ASP A 88 2.44 -9.16 11.95
C ASP A 88 1.56 -8.29 12.86
N GLU A 89 2.17 -7.41 13.66
CA GLU A 89 1.46 -6.46 14.52
C GLU A 89 0.67 -5.44 13.67
N LEU A 90 1.30 -4.88 12.63
CA LEU A 90 0.71 -3.82 11.81
C LEU A 90 -0.53 -4.33 11.05
N VAL A 91 -0.45 -5.53 10.46
CA VAL A 91 -1.56 -6.11 9.68
C VAL A 91 -2.65 -6.74 10.55
N SER A 92 -2.38 -6.99 11.84
CA SER A 92 -3.37 -7.51 12.79
C SER A 92 -4.45 -6.48 13.13
N VAL A 93 -4.18 -5.20 12.96
CA VAL A 93 -5.10 -4.11 13.35
C VAL A 93 -6.39 -4.19 12.55
N GLU A 94 -7.52 -4.18 13.26
CA GLU A 94 -8.84 -4.13 12.64
C GLU A 94 -9.00 -2.82 11.86
N GLY A 95 -9.39 -2.93 10.58
CA GLY A 95 -9.53 -1.79 9.68
C GLY A 95 -8.42 -1.66 8.64
N VAL A 96 -7.35 -2.44 8.77
CA VAL A 96 -6.35 -2.63 7.71
C VAL A 96 -6.88 -3.66 6.71
N ASP A 97 -6.87 -3.35 5.41
CA ASP A 97 -7.29 -4.30 4.36
C ASP A 97 -6.10 -5.07 3.78
N GLY A 98 -4.93 -4.50 3.83
CA GLY A 98 -3.73 -5.14 3.32
C GLY A 98 -2.50 -4.24 3.35
N VAL A 99 -1.48 -4.69 2.65
CA VAL A 99 -0.23 -3.95 2.47
C VAL A 99 0.09 -3.77 1.00
N LEU A 100 0.82 -2.71 0.69
CA LEU A 100 1.50 -2.50 -0.58
C LEU A 100 3.00 -2.50 -0.31
N ILE A 101 3.77 -3.20 -1.14
CA ILE A 101 5.24 -3.11 -1.10
C ILE A 101 5.69 -2.08 -2.12
N GLY A 102 6.51 -1.10 -1.67
CA GLY A 102 7.31 -0.22 -2.51
C GLY A 102 8.71 -0.83 -2.70
N PRO A 103 8.97 -1.57 -3.80
CA PRO A 103 10.20 -2.37 -3.89
C PRO A 103 11.46 -1.52 -3.90
N HIS A 104 11.43 -0.35 -4.51
CA HIS A 104 12.60 0.54 -4.55
C HIS A 104 12.99 0.99 -3.14
N ASP A 105 12.06 1.60 -2.41
CA ASP A 105 12.32 2.11 -1.07
C ASP A 105 12.69 0.98 -0.10
N LEU A 106 11.97 -0.15 -0.16
CA LEU A 106 12.29 -1.32 0.66
C LEU A 106 13.70 -1.84 0.39
N SER A 107 14.11 -1.98 -0.87
CA SER A 107 15.47 -2.44 -1.22
C SER A 107 16.55 -1.49 -0.71
N CYS A 108 16.32 -0.19 -0.80
CA CYS A 108 17.22 0.82 -0.26
C CYS A 108 17.31 0.74 1.28
N ASN A 109 16.18 0.61 1.97
CA ASN A 109 16.14 0.48 3.42
C ASN A 109 16.78 -0.83 3.92
N LEU A 110 16.69 -1.90 3.14
CA LEU A 110 17.40 -3.16 3.42
C LEU A 110 18.91 -3.08 3.12
N GLY A 111 19.43 -1.95 2.59
CA GLY A 111 20.84 -1.78 2.23
C GLY A 111 21.28 -2.52 0.97
N ILE A 112 20.35 -2.90 0.11
CA ILE A 112 20.54 -3.64 -1.14
C ILE A 112 19.80 -2.95 -2.30
N PRO A 113 20.11 -1.68 -2.62
CA PRO A 113 19.33 -0.88 -3.56
C PRO A 113 19.18 -1.59 -4.91
N GLU A 114 17.92 -1.73 -5.35
CA GLU A 114 17.51 -2.36 -6.62
C GLU A 114 17.93 -3.83 -6.83
N ALA A 115 18.53 -4.50 -5.83
CA ALA A 115 18.87 -5.91 -5.88
C ALA A 115 17.65 -6.77 -5.49
N TYR A 116 16.63 -6.78 -6.33
CA TYR A 116 15.34 -7.43 -6.07
C TYR A 116 15.39 -8.96 -6.07
N ASP A 117 16.45 -9.56 -6.61
CA ASP A 117 16.75 -10.99 -6.60
C ASP A 117 17.59 -11.43 -5.39
N HIS A 118 18.00 -10.49 -4.54
CA HIS A 118 18.77 -10.77 -3.34
C HIS A 118 17.94 -11.54 -2.30
N ASP A 119 18.56 -12.51 -1.62
CA ASP A 119 17.89 -13.37 -0.63
C ASP A 119 17.19 -12.56 0.47
N ARG A 120 17.84 -11.50 0.97
CA ARG A 120 17.29 -10.61 2.00
C ARG A 120 15.98 -9.93 1.56
N PHE A 121 15.89 -9.53 0.28
CA PHE A 121 14.65 -8.97 -0.27
C PHE A 121 13.55 -10.03 -0.35
N SER A 122 13.90 -11.23 -0.83
CA SER A 122 12.98 -12.35 -0.93
C SER A 122 12.48 -12.83 0.45
N GLU A 123 13.33 -12.79 1.48
CA GLU A 123 12.95 -13.10 2.86
C GLU A 123 11.95 -12.09 3.40
N ALA A 124 12.20 -10.79 3.25
CA ALA A 124 11.27 -9.74 3.66
C ALA A 124 9.89 -9.90 2.97
N LEU A 125 9.87 -10.20 1.67
CA LEU A 125 8.62 -10.45 0.96
C LEU A 125 7.86 -11.67 1.50
N ARG A 126 8.56 -12.77 1.84
CA ARG A 126 7.93 -13.96 2.43
C ARG A 126 7.32 -13.66 3.79
N GLU A 127 8.00 -12.85 4.63
CA GLU A 127 7.47 -12.43 5.94
C GLU A 127 6.18 -11.62 5.78
N VAL A 128 6.16 -10.68 4.84
CA VAL A 128 4.96 -9.88 4.54
C VAL A 128 3.81 -10.76 4.07
N VAL A 129 4.05 -11.66 3.13
CA VAL A 129 3.00 -12.55 2.62
C VAL A 129 2.49 -13.48 3.73
N ALA A 130 3.38 -14.03 4.53
CA ALA A 130 2.98 -14.90 5.65
C ALA A 130 2.13 -14.15 6.68
N ALA A 131 2.49 -12.91 7.02
CA ALA A 131 1.72 -12.08 7.94
C ALA A 131 0.33 -11.73 7.36
N THR A 132 0.27 -11.29 6.12
CA THR A 132 -1.01 -10.95 5.46
C THR A 132 -1.93 -12.16 5.37
N GLN A 133 -1.42 -13.33 5.05
CA GLN A 133 -2.19 -14.57 5.00
C GLN A 133 -2.75 -14.98 6.37
N ARG A 134 -1.94 -14.88 7.45
CA ARG A 134 -2.40 -15.19 8.82
C ARG A 134 -3.58 -14.33 9.25
N HIS A 135 -3.59 -13.07 8.83
CA HIS A 135 -4.63 -12.12 9.20
C HIS A 135 -5.73 -11.93 8.14
N GLY A 136 -5.71 -12.72 7.05
CA GLY A 136 -6.69 -12.62 5.96
C GLY A 136 -6.64 -11.27 5.24
N ARG A 137 -5.45 -10.68 5.09
CA ARG A 137 -5.21 -9.39 4.46
C ARG A 137 -4.65 -9.56 3.04
N VAL A 138 -4.78 -8.52 2.23
CA VAL A 138 -4.24 -8.48 0.87
C VAL A 138 -2.75 -8.17 0.89
N ALA A 139 -1.95 -8.92 0.13
CA ALA A 139 -0.59 -8.55 -0.23
C ALA A 139 -0.58 -7.95 -1.64
N ALA A 140 -0.23 -6.67 -1.75
CA ALA A 140 -0.11 -5.94 -3.00
C ALA A 140 1.34 -5.55 -3.28
N MET A 141 1.70 -5.47 -4.55
CA MET A 141 3.03 -5.08 -5.02
C MET A 141 2.92 -3.90 -5.98
N HIS A 142 3.73 -2.87 -5.76
CA HIS A 142 3.91 -1.79 -6.72
C HIS A 142 4.97 -2.20 -7.74
N PHE A 143 4.54 -2.59 -8.94
CA PHE A 143 5.43 -3.06 -9.99
C PHE A 143 5.71 -1.95 -11.01
N MET A 144 6.91 -1.40 -10.96
CA MET A 144 7.39 -0.34 -11.87
C MET A 144 8.23 -0.89 -13.02
N GLY A 145 8.09 -2.20 -13.36
CA GLY A 145 8.87 -2.85 -14.41
C GLY A 145 10.28 -3.27 -13.99
N CYS A 146 10.60 -3.13 -12.70
CA CYS A 146 11.86 -3.58 -12.12
C CYS A 146 12.02 -5.10 -12.25
N GLY A 147 13.16 -5.56 -12.78
CA GLY A 147 13.48 -6.98 -12.94
C GLY A 147 12.66 -7.76 -13.97
N GLY A 148 11.76 -7.08 -14.70
CA GLY A 148 11.00 -7.69 -15.79
C GLY A 148 9.88 -8.64 -15.34
N LEU A 149 9.29 -9.33 -16.33
CA LEU A 149 8.14 -10.23 -16.11
C LEU A 149 8.49 -11.44 -15.25
N GLU A 150 9.69 -11.96 -15.34
CA GLU A 150 10.14 -13.15 -14.57
C GLU A 150 10.08 -12.87 -13.07
N LEU A 151 10.56 -11.70 -12.65
CA LEU A 151 10.51 -11.30 -11.24
C LEU A 151 9.08 -11.06 -10.76
N ALA A 152 8.24 -10.44 -11.59
CA ALA A 152 6.82 -10.27 -11.28
C ALA A 152 6.12 -11.64 -11.09
N MET A 153 6.42 -12.62 -11.92
CA MET A 153 5.89 -13.98 -11.78
C MET A 153 6.39 -14.65 -10.50
N ALA A 154 7.67 -14.52 -10.16
CA ALA A 154 8.20 -15.03 -8.91
C ALA A 154 7.51 -14.42 -7.68
N TRP A 155 7.25 -13.12 -7.67
CA TRP A 155 6.50 -12.47 -6.58
C TRP A 155 5.04 -12.92 -6.52
N ARG A 156 4.41 -13.16 -7.67
CA ARG A 156 3.07 -13.75 -7.70
C ARG A 156 3.05 -15.15 -7.08
N GLU A 157 4.05 -15.97 -7.35
CA GLU A 157 4.20 -17.32 -6.77
C GLU A 157 4.43 -17.26 -5.25
N LEU A 158 5.06 -16.22 -4.73
CA LEU A 158 5.17 -15.97 -3.29
C LEU A 158 3.81 -15.71 -2.63
N GLY A 159 2.83 -15.21 -3.38
CA GLY A 159 1.48 -14.96 -2.85
C GLY A 159 0.97 -13.52 -2.99
N PHE A 160 1.66 -12.66 -3.73
CA PHE A 160 1.12 -11.34 -4.05
C PHE A 160 -0.05 -11.47 -5.03
N THR A 161 -1.22 -10.96 -4.65
CA THR A 161 -2.47 -11.12 -5.40
C THR A 161 -2.94 -9.84 -6.08
N THR A 162 -2.42 -8.70 -5.66
CA THR A 162 -2.83 -7.38 -6.13
C THR A 162 -1.62 -6.60 -6.63
N TRP A 163 -1.80 -5.89 -7.75
CA TRP A 163 -0.72 -5.20 -8.44
C TRP A 163 -1.08 -3.76 -8.74
N VAL A 164 -0.22 -2.84 -8.35
CA VAL A 164 -0.22 -1.48 -8.86
C VAL A 164 0.83 -1.43 -9.96
N GLN A 165 0.36 -1.29 -11.20
CA GLN A 165 1.20 -1.42 -12.39
C GLN A 165 1.56 -0.04 -12.94
N HIS A 166 2.81 0.37 -12.81
CA HIS A 166 3.33 1.64 -13.34
C HIS A 166 2.48 2.88 -12.98
N ALA A 167 2.65 3.96 -13.71
CA ALA A 167 1.84 5.16 -13.65
C ALA A 167 1.38 5.55 -15.06
N ASP A 168 0.30 6.32 -15.18
CA ASP A 168 -0.24 6.82 -16.44
C ASP A 168 0.80 7.62 -17.24
N VAL A 169 1.59 8.46 -16.58
CA VAL A 169 2.69 9.22 -17.16
C VAL A 169 3.76 8.29 -17.79
N TYR A 170 4.01 7.14 -17.19
CA TYR A 170 4.95 6.16 -17.74
C TYR A 170 4.43 5.57 -19.06
N PHE A 171 3.17 5.16 -19.09
CA PHE A 171 2.56 4.62 -20.31
C PHE A 171 2.49 5.68 -21.42
N ALA A 172 2.16 6.93 -21.07
CA ALA A 172 2.15 8.04 -22.03
C ALA A 172 3.55 8.30 -22.60
N ALA A 173 4.56 8.43 -21.76
CA ALA A 173 5.94 8.66 -22.17
C ALA A 173 6.48 7.53 -23.06
N ARG A 174 6.21 6.27 -22.66
CA ARG A 174 6.61 5.10 -23.44
C ARG A 174 5.91 5.06 -24.81
N GLY A 175 4.61 5.33 -24.85
CA GLY A 175 3.86 5.36 -26.12
C GLY A 175 4.40 6.40 -27.11
N VAL A 176 4.72 7.61 -26.63
CA VAL A 176 5.34 8.66 -27.44
C VAL A 176 6.73 8.24 -27.92
N ALA A 177 7.54 7.67 -27.06
CA ALA A 177 8.88 7.24 -27.43
C ALA A 177 8.88 6.10 -28.47
N ASP A 178 7.99 5.11 -28.29
CA ASP A 178 7.82 4.01 -29.24
C ASP A 178 7.40 4.54 -30.64
N GLU A 179 6.50 5.51 -30.70
CA GLU A 179 6.05 6.12 -31.95
C GLU A 179 7.16 6.91 -32.63
N ILE A 180 7.91 7.73 -31.88
CA ILE A 180 9.06 8.49 -32.40
C ILE A 180 10.17 7.52 -32.86
N GLY A 181 10.44 6.44 -32.12
CA GLY A 181 11.40 5.41 -32.49
C GLY A 181 11.04 4.76 -33.84
N ARG A 182 9.77 4.42 -34.03
CA ARG A 182 9.28 3.89 -35.32
C ARG A 182 9.49 4.89 -36.46
N LEU A 183 9.17 6.17 -36.25
CA LEU A 183 9.36 7.21 -37.24
C LEU A 183 10.84 7.43 -37.62
N ARG A 184 11.74 7.24 -36.67
CA ARG A 184 13.20 7.32 -36.88
C ARG A 184 13.82 6.05 -37.44
N GLY A 185 13.05 4.98 -37.59
CA GLY A 185 13.55 3.67 -38.02
C GLY A 185 14.36 2.93 -36.94
N GLU A 186 14.25 3.35 -35.71
CA GLU A 186 14.90 2.74 -34.54
C GLU A 186 13.97 1.67 -33.97
N ALA A 187 13.97 0.47 -34.53
CA ALA A 187 13.20 -0.64 -33.96
C ALA A 187 13.83 -1.08 -32.63
N GLY A 188 13.11 -0.87 -31.51
CA GLY A 188 13.49 -1.39 -30.19
C GLY A 188 14.32 -0.46 -29.30
N ALA A 189 14.29 0.86 -29.52
CA ALA A 189 14.91 1.81 -28.60
C ALA A 189 14.21 1.75 -27.22
N SER A 190 14.92 1.26 -26.20
CA SER A 190 14.46 1.33 -24.82
C SER A 190 14.53 2.79 -24.34
N VAL A 191 13.40 3.33 -23.90
CA VAL A 191 13.37 4.64 -23.25
C VAL A 191 13.57 4.43 -21.75
N ASN A 192 14.70 4.91 -21.24
CA ASN A 192 14.85 5.08 -19.80
C ASN A 192 14.06 6.33 -19.39
N VAL A 193 12.85 6.13 -18.86
CA VAL A 193 12.10 7.19 -18.18
C VAL A 193 12.61 7.23 -16.76
N VAL A 194 13.43 8.23 -16.44
CA VAL A 194 13.77 8.57 -15.06
C VAL A 194 12.64 9.49 -14.56
N ILE A 195 11.84 9.00 -13.64
CA ILE A 195 10.79 9.77 -12.94
C ILE A 195 11.35 10.25 -11.61
#